data_f329301ff83c4b6dca47a3c21d4098bd
#
_entry.id   f329301ff83c4b6dca47a3c21d4098bd
#
_cell.length_a   1.000
_cell.length_b   1.000
_cell.length_c   1.000
_cell.angle_alpha   90.00
_cell.angle_beta   90.00
_cell.angle_gamma   90.00
#
_symmetry.space_group_name_H-M   'P 1'
#
loop_
_entity.id
_entity.type
_entity.pdbx_description
1 polymer ?
#
loop_
_entity_poly.entity_id
_entity_poly.type
_entity_poly.pdbx_seq_one_letter_code
_entity_poly.pdbx_strand_id
1 'polypeptide(L)'
;MPLALRQPGTVLPLSLADCYQGPFEHFTPPLTGGAVPHGAIKASRWRNAALLEEDMACYASRYPGGDKRAIASLWSKWHFSTVTVPTLIAHLLLNRDLPVGLDDLYVIQNEDGCAQGLWLPHEGERFTTQDITERFATLIEQHWAPLIERLSAISGAAPRVFWSNAGGYVDYYVNTLAAHPLVNQEALAATRALLESRTLNGQRNPLFEPVRTYQPSGSEEVKRVRKLCCLRYLLDEFDVCGNCPLEGCDRQARRKG
;
A
#
# COMPACT_ATOMS: atom_id res chain seq x y z
N MET A 1 42.81 16.17 -35.87
CA MET A 1 42.46 16.29 -34.43
C MET A 1 41.57 15.12 -34.05
N PRO A 2 41.98 14.21 -33.18
CA PRO A 2 41.14 13.10 -32.76
C PRO A 2 40.08 13.57 -31.76
N LEU A 3 38.83 13.20 -32.01
CA LEU A 3 37.71 13.38 -31.13
C LEU A 3 37.98 12.63 -29.79
N ALA A 4 38.10 13.38 -28.71
CA ALA A 4 38.21 12.81 -27.39
C ALA A 4 36.88 12.06 -27.06
N LEU A 5 36.96 10.76 -26.89
CA LEU A 5 35.90 9.92 -26.36
C LEU A 5 35.57 10.43 -24.94
N ARG A 6 34.36 10.98 -24.78
CA ARG A 6 33.82 11.26 -23.45
C ARG A 6 33.77 9.93 -22.68
N GLN A 7 34.53 9.87 -21.59
CA GLN A 7 34.36 8.78 -20.60
C GLN A 7 32.90 8.77 -20.13
N PRO A 8 32.28 7.59 -20.06
CA PRO A 8 30.93 7.51 -19.45
C PRO A 8 31.06 7.99 -18.02
N GLY A 9 30.37 9.09 -17.69
CA GLY A 9 30.31 9.62 -16.33
C GLY A 9 29.80 8.50 -15.41
N THR A 10 30.43 8.35 -14.25
CA THR A 10 30.00 7.46 -13.19
C THR A 10 28.58 7.90 -12.81
N VAL A 11 27.57 7.18 -13.27
CA VAL A 11 26.20 7.39 -12.85
C VAL A 11 26.14 6.97 -11.38
N LEU A 12 26.06 7.94 -10.48
CA LEU A 12 25.84 7.66 -9.05
C LEU A 12 24.56 6.80 -8.95
N PRO A 13 24.57 5.76 -8.10
CA PRO A 13 23.36 4.99 -7.88
C PRO A 13 22.26 5.93 -7.41
N LEU A 14 21.08 5.89 -8.08
CA LEU A 14 19.93 6.67 -7.68
C LEU A 14 19.56 6.34 -6.23
N SER A 15 19.32 7.38 -5.43
CA SER A 15 18.71 7.22 -4.12
C SER A 15 17.21 6.94 -4.26
N LEU A 16 16.59 6.45 -3.18
CA LEU A 16 15.15 6.28 -3.15
C LEU A 16 14.42 7.61 -3.40
N ALA A 17 14.93 8.71 -2.82
CA ALA A 17 14.35 10.04 -2.97
C ALA A 17 14.37 10.55 -4.42
N ASP A 18 15.40 10.23 -5.21
CA ASP A 18 15.51 10.64 -6.62
C ASP A 18 14.39 10.05 -7.50
N CYS A 19 13.75 8.98 -7.04
CA CYS A 19 12.67 8.30 -7.77
C CYS A 19 11.29 8.95 -7.59
N TYR A 20 11.16 9.94 -6.68
CA TYR A 20 9.88 10.61 -6.39
C TYR A 20 9.65 11.78 -7.36
N GLN A 21 9.48 11.45 -8.63
CA GLN A 21 9.24 12.41 -9.72
C GLN A 21 7.97 12.06 -10.50
N GLY A 22 7.43 13.01 -11.24
CA GLY A 22 6.24 12.82 -12.08
C GLY A 22 5.03 12.39 -11.27
N PRO A 23 4.42 11.22 -11.52
CA PRO A 23 3.22 10.77 -10.81
C PRO A 23 3.40 10.60 -9.30
N PHE A 24 4.64 10.55 -8.81
CA PHE A 24 4.99 10.33 -7.41
C PHE A 24 5.48 11.57 -6.67
N GLU A 25 5.58 12.73 -7.34
CA GLU A 25 6.08 13.99 -6.76
C GLU A 25 5.26 14.50 -5.55
N HIS A 26 3.99 14.09 -5.46
CA HIS A 26 3.10 14.44 -4.37
C HIS A 26 3.22 13.53 -3.13
N PHE A 27 4.00 12.44 -3.23
CA PHE A 27 4.31 11.59 -2.10
C PHE A 27 5.60 12.04 -1.41
N THR A 28 5.65 11.88 -0.10
CA THR A 28 6.86 12.14 0.68
C THR A 28 7.76 10.91 0.67
N PRO A 29 9.02 11.01 0.20
CA PRO A 29 9.99 9.93 0.34
C PRO A 29 10.16 9.52 1.81
N PRO A 30 10.39 8.25 2.12
CA PRO A 30 10.75 7.85 3.47
C PRO A 30 12.03 8.55 3.93
N LEU A 31 12.05 8.96 5.19
CA LEU A 31 13.30 9.34 5.84
C LEU A 31 14.12 8.08 6.10
N THR A 32 15.41 8.10 5.79
CA THR A 32 16.28 6.94 5.94
C THR A 32 17.51 7.24 6.77
N GLY A 33 17.81 6.36 7.74
CA GLY A 33 18.95 6.52 8.65
C GLY A 33 18.81 7.71 9.60
N GLY A 34 19.86 7.99 10.35
CA GLY A 34 19.88 9.10 11.32
C GLY A 34 18.93 8.88 12.50
N ALA A 35 18.57 9.97 13.19
CA ALA A 35 17.69 9.92 14.34
C ALA A 35 16.23 9.73 13.91
N VAL A 36 15.50 8.89 14.66
CA VAL A 36 14.05 8.74 14.48
C VAL A 36 13.37 10.08 14.79
N PRO A 37 12.46 10.56 13.93
CA PRO A 37 11.73 11.80 14.16
C PRO A 37 10.94 11.79 15.47
N HIS A 38 10.90 12.91 16.15
CA HIS A 38 10.10 13.06 17.35
C HIS A 38 8.62 12.80 17.06
N GLY A 39 7.95 12.02 17.90
CA GLY A 39 6.53 11.67 17.71
C GLY A 39 6.27 10.57 16.68
N ALA A 40 7.30 10.05 16.00
CA ALA A 40 7.11 8.91 15.12
C ALA A 40 6.78 7.63 15.92
N ILE A 41 5.80 6.88 15.44
CA ILE A 41 5.28 5.67 16.10
C ILE A 41 6.04 4.45 15.61
N LYS A 42 6.67 3.69 16.51
CA LYS A 42 7.27 2.41 16.15
C LYS A 42 6.18 1.41 15.78
N ALA A 43 6.16 0.93 14.53
CA ALA A 43 5.06 0.12 14.03
C ALA A 43 4.91 -1.25 14.73
N SER A 44 5.97 -1.77 15.37
CA SER A 44 5.89 -3.00 16.18
C SER A 44 4.87 -2.92 17.32
N ARG A 45 4.52 -1.70 17.79
CA ARG A 45 3.44 -1.48 18.77
C ARG A 45 2.11 -2.06 18.31
N TRP A 46 1.86 -2.06 17.02
CA TRP A 46 0.60 -2.50 16.42
C TRP A 46 0.39 -4.01 16.43
N ARG A 47 1.39 -4.78 16.87
CA ARG A 47 1.20 -6.20 17.24
C ARG A 47 0.32 -6.35 18.49
N ASN A 48 0.22 -5.30 19.30
CA ASN A 48 -0.70 -5.21 20.43
C ASN A 48 -1.97 -4.45 20.03
N ALA A 49 -3.14 -5.10 20.21
CA ALA A 49 -4.43 -4.56 19.81
C ALA A 49 -4.76 -3.23 20.51
N ALA A 50 -4.51 -3.11 21.82
CA ALA A 50 -4.81 -1.91 22.59
C ALA A 50 -3.93 -0.72 22.14
N LEU A 51 -2.65 -0.95 21.85
CA LEU A 51 -1.76 0.08 21.35
C LEU A 51 -2.12 0.51 19.91
N LEU A 52 -2.62 -0.41 19.09
CA LEU A 52 -3.14 -0.06 17.76
C LEU A 52 -4.39 0.80 17.86
N GLU A 53 -5.33 0.46 18.76
CA GLU A 53 -6.53 1.28 19.02
C GLU A 53 -6.17 2.67 19.54
N GLU A 54 -5.19 2.77 20.45
CA GLU A 54 -4.65 4.04 20.94
C GLU A 54 -4.11 4.91 19.80
N ASP A 55 -3.23 4.35 18.96
CA ASP A 55 -2.61 5.06 17.85
C ASP A 55 -3.62 5.42 16.72
N MET A 56 -4.75 4.72 16.65
CA MET A 56 -5.87 5.03 15.73
C MET A 56 -6.88 6.01 16.32
N ALA A 57 -6.84 6.29 17.62
CA ALA A 57 -7.89 7.04 18.32
C ALA A 57 -8.10 8.45 17.75
N CYS A 58 -7.02 9.14 17.36
CA CYS A 58 -7.08 10.45 16.71
C CYS A 58 -7.90 10.38 15.41
N TYR A 59 -7.60 9.41 14.55
CA TYR A 59 -8.36 9.20 13.32
C TYR A 59 -9.83 8.85 13.57
N ALA A 60 -10.07 7.96 14.53
CA ALA A 60 -11.42 7.50 14.88
C ALA A 60 -12.30 8.61 15.47
N SER A 61 -11.72 9.56 16.21
CA SER A 61 -12.45 10.69 16.82
C SER A 61 -13.14 11.61 15.81
N ARG A 62 -12.72 11.56 14.55
CA ARG A 62 -13.33 12.30 13.44
C ARG A 62 -14.69 11.74 13.02
N TYR A 63 -15.02 10.53 13.44
CA TYR A 63 -16.24 9.81 13.07
C TYR A 63 -16.98 9.32 14.33
N PRO A 64 -17.49 10.23 15.17
CA PRO A 64 -18.14 9.87 16.43
C PRO A 64 -19.38 8.99 16.18
N GLY A 65 -19.42 7.80 16.80
CA GLY A 65 -20.51 6.83 16.58
C GLY A 65 -20.44 6.08 15.25
N GLY A 66 -19.44 6.33 14.43
CA GLY A 66 -19.26 5.67 13.13
C GLY A 66 -18.98 4.17 13.23
N ASP A 67 -19.25 3.45 12.16
CA ASP A 67 -18.97 2.01 12.07
C ASP A 67 -17.46 1.73 12.17
N LYS A 68 -17.07 1.00 13.23
CA LYS A 68 -15.66 0.66 13.51
C LYS A 68 -14.97 -0.06 12.34
N ARG A 69 -15.73 -0.88 11.58
CA ARG A 69 -15.20 -1.60 10.42
C ARG A 69 -14.80 -0.63 9.30
N ALA A 70 -15.63 0.39 9.07
CA ALA A 70 -15.36 1.42 8.06
C ALA A 70 -14.20 2.32 8.49
N ILE A 71 -14.16 2.74 9.75
CA ILE A 71 -13.08 3.57 10.31
C ILE A 71 -11.74 2.86 10.15
N ALA A 72 -11.64 1.60 10.59
CA ALA A 72 -10.41 0.82 10.47
C ALA A 72 -10.01 0.58 9.01
N SER A 73 -10.99 0.30 8.15
CA SER A 73 -10.74 0.12 6.72
C SER A 73 -10.22 1.39 6.06
N LEU A 74 -10.75 2.57 6.39
CA LEU A 74 -10.28 3.84 5.84
C LEU A 74 -8.91 4.22 6.39
N TRP A 75 -8.68 4.04 7.70
CA TRP A 75 -7.36 4.24 8.29
C TRP A 75 -6.30 3.36 7.61
N SER A 76 -6.61 2.08 7.40
CA SER A 76 -5.70 1.16 6.72
C SER A 76 -5.33 1.60 5.31
N LYS A 77 -6.21 2.31 4.60
CA LYS A 77 -5.92 2.82 3.26
C LYS A 77 -4.81 3.86 3.26
N TRP A 78 -4.82 4.79 4.22
CA TRP A 78 -3.75 5.77 4.38
C TRP A 78 -2.43 5.05 4.64
N HIS A 79 -2.44 4.15 5.62
CA HIS A 79 -1.24 3.41 6.00
C HIS A 79 -0.70 2.54 4.85
N PHE A 80 -1.57 1.74 4.21
CA PHE A 80 -1.15 0.88 3.11
C PHE A 80 -0.62 1.67 1.91
N SER A 81 -1.23 2.81 1.56
CA SER A 81 -0.70 3.67 0.51
C SER A 81 0.71 4.17 0.85
N THR A 82 0.89 4.68 2.07
CA THR A 82 2.17 5.23 2.56
C THR A 82 3.30 4.20 2.55
N VAL A 83 3.00 2.91 2.80
CA VAL A 83 4.00 1.82 2.78
C VAL A 83 4.19 1.27 1.37
N THR A 84 3.12 1.12 0.59
CA THR A 84 3.17 0.49 -0.75
C THR A 84 3.97 1.32 -1.75
N VAL A 85 3.81 2.64 -1.75
CA VAL A 85 4.49 3.53 -2.71
C VAL A 85 5.99 3.37 -2.64
N PRO A 86 6.67 3.62 -1.50
CA PRO A 86 8.13 3.46 -1.42
C PRO A 86 8.59 2.04 -1.70
N THR A 87 7.83 1.03 -1.23
CA THR A 87 8.18 -0.37 -1.46
C THR A 87 8.19 -0.69 -2.97
N LEU A 88 7.15 -0.31 -3.70
CA LEU A 88 7.10 -0.57 -5.14
C LEU A 88 8.12 0.25 -5.94
N ILE A 89 8.38 1.50 -5.55
CA ILE A 89 9.45 2.31 -6.13
C ILE A 89 10.80 1.59 -5.94
N ALA A 90 11.10 1.16 -4.73
CA ALA A 90 12.35 0.44 -4.44
C ALA A 90 12.45 -0.89 -5.21
N HIS A 91 11.36 -1.68 -5.25
CA HIS A 91 11.33 -2.94 -5.98
C HIS A 91 11.48 -2.77 -7.49
N LEU A 92 10.69 -1.85 -8.08
CA LEU A 92 10.55 -1.75 -9.52
C LEU A 92 11.61 -0.87 -10.19
N LEU A 93 12.14 0.14 -9.49
CA LEU A 93 13.13 1.05 -10.06
C LEU A 93 14.54 0.78 -9.55
N LEU A 94 14.72 0.35 -8.31
CA LEU A 94 16.02 0.20 -7.67
C LEU A 94 16.43 -1.25 -7.44
N ASN A 95 15.51 -2.21 -7.62
CA ASN A 95 15.69 -3.63 -7.28
C ASN A 95 16.15 -3.84 -5.82
N ARG A 96 15.46 -3.16 -4.87
CA ARG A 96 15.76 -3.21 -3.44
C ARG A 96 14.55 -3.64 -2.62
N ASP A 97 14.82 -4.41 -1.55
CA ASP A 97 13.87 -4.69 -0.48
C ASP A 97 14.01 -3.66 0.63
N LEU A 98 12.95 -2.91 0.91
CA LEU A 98 12.94 -1.94 1.99
C LEU A 98 12.62 -2.63 3.32
N PRO A 99 13.24 -2.18 4.44
CA PRO A 99 12.94 -2.68 5.78
C PRO A 99 11.60 -2.14 6.29
N VAL A 100 10.50 -2.55 5.61
CA VAL A 100 9.14 -2.13 5.93
C VAL A 100 8.42 -3.10 6.87
N GLY A 101 9.10 -4.10 7.42
CA GLY A 101 8.55 -4.94 8.49
C GLY A 101 8.10 -4.11 9.70
N LEU A 102 7.07 -4.54 10.43
CA LEU A 102 6.57 -3.79 11.60
C LEU A 102 7.64 -3.56 12.67
N ASP A 103 8.65 -4.41 12.73
CA ASP A 103 9.71 -4.30 13.73
C ASP A 103 10.78 -3.27 13.36
N ASP A 104 10.87 -2.88 12.09
CA ASP A 104 11.96 -2.07 11.55
C ASP A 104 11.57 -0.60 11.32
N LEU A 105 10.30 -0.34 11.01
CA LEU A 105 9.87 1.00 10.59
C LEU A 105 9.20 1.80 11.71
N TYR A 106 9.26 3.12 11.54
CA TYR A 106 8.43 4.08 12.29
C TYR A 106 7.50 4.81 11.33
N VAL A 107 6.27 5.06 11.78
CA VAL A 107 5.25 5.79 11.03
C VAL A 107 5.12 7.20 11.57
N ILE A 108 5.14 8.17 10.66
CA ILE A 108 4.88 9.57 10.95
C ILE A 108 3.41 9.82 10.61
N GLN A 109 2.63 10.23 11.60
CA GLN A 109 1.23 10.60 11.42
C GLN A 109 1.08 12.12 11.32
N ASN A 110 0.05 12.55 10.59
CA ASN A 110 -0.39 13.95 10.61
C ASN A 110 -1.34 14.21 11.80
N GLU A 111 -1.81 15.46 11.92
CA GLU A 111 -2.74 15.89 12.97
C GLU A 111 -4.08 15.12 12.99
N ASP A 112 -4.46 14.54 11.85
CA ASP A 112 -5.66 13.70 11.70
C ASP A 112 -5.45 12.23 12.10
N GLY A 113 -4.25 11.83 12.52
CA GLY A 113 -3.90 10.44 12.81
C GLY A 113 -3.74 9.55 11.58
N CYS A 114 -3.57 10.16 10.38
CA CYS A 114 -3.27 9.44 9.15
C CYS A 114 -1.76 9.29 8.95
N ALA A 115 -1.31 8.12 8.47
CA ALA A 115 0.06 7.95 8.03
C ALA A 115 0.35 8.91 6.87
N GLN A 116 1.39 9.74 7.01
CA GLN A 116 1.86 10.67 5.98
C GLN A 116 3.31 10.45 5.58
N GLY A 117 4.07 9.68 6.36
CA GLY A 117 5.47 9.39 6.08
C GLY A 117 5.98 8.21 6.86
N LEU A 118 7.18 7.76 6.50
CA LEU A 118 7.89 6.66 7.15
C LEU A 118 9.30 7.11 7.50
N TRP A 119 9.83 6.53 8.56
CA TRP A 119 11.25 6.47 8.83
C TRP A 119 11.71 5.02 8.76
N LEU A 120 12.79 4.76 8.02
CA LEU A 120 13.40 3.46 7.82
C LEU A 120 14.87 3.49 8.26
N PRO A 121 15.43 2.41 8.80
CA PRO A 121 16.82 2.36 9.22
C PRO A 121 17.82 2.55 8.07
N HIS A 122 17.43 2.14 6.84
CA HIS A 122 18.24 2.28 5.62
C HIS A 122 17.35 2.24 4.36
N GLU A 123 17.94 2.54 3.19
CA GLU A 123 17.25 2.52 1.87
C GLU A 123 17.07 1.12 1.25
N GLY A 124 17.10 0.09 2.08
CA GLY A 124 16.92 -1.29 1.62
C GLY A 124 18.18 -1.91 1.03
N GLU A 125 18.13 -3.22 0.87
CA GLU A 125 19.18 -4.05 0.28
C GLU A 125 18.79 -4.53 -1.11
N ARG A 126 19.78 -4.82 -1.96
CA ARG A 126 19.50 -5.35 -3.30
C ARG A 126 18.94 -6.76 -3.18
N PHE A 127 17.89 -7.04 -3.96
CA PHE A 127 17.42 -8.40 -4.09
C PHE A 127 18.47 -9.32 -4.69
N THR A 128 18.61 -10.49 -4.11
CA THR A 128 19.44 -11.59 -4.61
C THR A 128 18.58 -12.71 -5.23
N THR A 129 17.26 -12.64 -5.03
CA THR A 129 16.28 -13.64 -5.49
C THR A 129 15.37 -13.08 -6.57
N GLN A 130 14.87 -13.95 -7.44
CA GLN A 130 13.77 -13.68 -8.37
C GLN A 130 12.45 -14.32 -7.91
N ASP A 131 12.47 -15.09 -6.82
CA ASP A 131 11.25 -15.70 -6.27
C ASP A 131 10.30 -14.60 -5.77
N ILE A 132 9.08 -14.60 -6.31
CA ILE A 132 8.07 -13.58 -6.04
C ILE A 132 7.65 -13.55 -4.57
N THR A 133 7.64 -14.70 -3.90
CA THR A 133 7.23 -14.79 -2.51
C THR A 133 8.30 -14.19 -1.61
N GLU A 134 9.56 -14.51 -1.85
CA GLU A 134 10.69 -13.94 -1.11
C GLU A 134 10.78 -12.44 -1.32
N ARG A 135 10.59 -11.94 -2.55
CA ARG A 135 10.63 -10.50 -2.85
C ARG A 135 9.58 -9.67 -2.12
N PHE A 136 8.45 -10.26 -1.78
CA PHE A 136 7.36 -9.57 -1.08
C PHE A 136 7.17 -10.01 0.37
N ALA A 137 8.05 -10.88 0.89
CA ALA A 137 7.94 -11.42 2.25
C ALA A 137 7.94 -10.31 3.31
N THR A 138 8.85 -9.33 3.21
CA THR A 138 8.91 -8.20 4.15
C THR A 138 7.59 -7.43 4.19
N LEU A 139 7.01 -7.12 3.02
CA LEU A 139 5.77 -6.36 2.95
C LEU A 139 4.54 -7.21 3.35
N ILE A 140 4.45 -8.45 2.86
CA ILE A 140 3.26 -9.28 3.05
C ILE A 140 3.27 -9.96 4.43
N GLU A 141 4.37 -10.63 4.78
CA GLU A 141 4.42 -11.51 5.95
C GLU A 141 4.82 -10.75 7.22
N GLN A 142 5.76 -9.78 7.09
CA GLN A 142 6.28 -9.07 8.25
C GLN A 142 5.52 -7.77 8.55
N HIS A 143 4.76 -7.24 7.59
CA HIS A 143 3.99 -6.01 7.75
C HIS A 143 2.49 -6.23 7.66
N TRP A 144 1.95 -6.55 6.45
CA TRP A 144 0.50 -6.56 6.24
C TRP A 144 -0.21 -7.67 6.99
N ALA A 145 0.30 -8.91 6.97
CA ALA A 145 -0.38 -10.03 7.61
C ALA A 145 -0.62 -9.78 9.11
N PRO A 146 0.42 -9.47 9.92
CA PRO A 146 0.21 -9.22 11.34
C PRO A 146 -0.63 -7.97 11.62
N LEU A 147 -0.51 -6.89 10.83
CA LEU A 147 -1.32 -5.68 11.00
C LEU A 147 -2.79 -5.96 10.65
N ILE A 148 -3.07 -6.66 9.56
CA ILE A 148 -4.43 -7.00 9.12
C ILE A 148 -5.12 -7.90 10.15
N GLU A 149 -4.40 -8.83 10.75
CA GLU A 149 -4.93 -9.66 11.83
C GLU A 149 -5.41 -8.78 13.01
N ARG A 150 -4.59 -7.80 13.42
CA ARG A 150 -4.95 -6.89 14.51
C ARG A 150 -6.10 -5.94 14.14
N LEU A 151 -6.05 -5.34 12.94
CA LEU A 151 -7.15 -4.50 12.45
C LEU A 151 -8.48 -5.26 12.38
N SER A 152 -8.45 -6.50 11.93
CA SER A 152 -9.64 -7.36 11.92
C SER A 152 -10.16 -7.63 13.33
N ALA A 153 -9.27 -7.96 14.26
CA ALA A 153 -9.64 -8.25 15.66
C ALA A 153 -10.29 -7.05 16.37
N ILE A 154 -9.73 -5.85 16.22
CA ILE A 154 -10.25 -4.64 16.92
C ILE A 154 -11.52 -4.07 16.28
N SER A 155 -11.68 -4.22 14.95
CA SER A 155 -12.79 -3.60 14.23
C SER A 155 -13.97 -4.53 13.95
N GLY A 156 -13.73 -5.85 13.93
CA GLY A 156 -14.69 -6.86 13.44
C GLY A 156 -14.83 -6.91 11.92
N ALA A 157 -14.06 -6.12 11.15
CA ALA A 157 -14.04 -6.23 9.70
C ALA A 157 -13.31 -7.50 9.27
N ALA A 158 -13.83 -8.21 8.27
CA ALA A 158 -13.17 -9.41 7.76
C ALA A 158 -11.78 -9.08 7.18
N PRO A 159 -10.73 -9.90 7.40
CA PRO A 159 -9.37 -9.67 6.89
C PRO A 159 -9.31 -9.38 5.39
N ARG A 160 -10.20 -10.01 4.62
CA ARG A 160 -10.30 -9.80 3.16
C ARG A 160 -10.56 -8.35 2.75
N VAL A 161 -11.17 -7.52 3.61
CA VAL A 161 -11.41 -6.09 3.35
C VAL A 161 -10.08 -5.35 3.30
N PHE A 162 -9.21 -5.60 4.28
CA PHE A 162 -7.90 -4.99 4.38
C PHE A 162 -6.95 -5.49 3.27
N TRP A 163 -6.95 -6.79 2.99
CA TRP A 163 -6.20 -7.35 1.86
C TRP A 163 -6.63 -6.77 0.52
N SER A 164 -7.94 -6.51 0.33
CA SER A 164 -8.43 -5.83 -0.86
C SER A 164 -8.01 -4.35 -0.91
N ASN A 165 -7.85 -3.68 0.24
CA ASN A 165 -7.28 -2.34 0.28
C ASN A 165 -5.81 -2.36 -0.17
N ALA A 166 -4.99 -3.24 0.42
CA ALA A 166 -3.58 -3.38 0.09
C ALA A 166 -3.37 -3.75 -1.39
N GLY A 167 -4.04 -4.83 -1.87
CA GLY A 167 -3.94 -5.28 -3.25
C GLY A 167 -4.37 -4.21 -4.27
N GLY A 168 -5.40 -3.43 -3.93
CA GLY A 168 -5.83 -2.32 -4.78
C GLY A 168 -4.77 -1.24 -4.97
N TYR A 169 -3.95 -0.97 -3.96
CA TYR A 169 -2.81 -0.06 -4.09
C TYR A 169 -1.66 -0.68 -4.89
N VAL A 170 -1.35 -1.95 -4.67
CA VAL A 170 -0.33 -2.63 -5.50
C VAL A 170 -0.72 -2.57 -6.97
N ASP A 171 -1.97 -2.94 -7.31
CA ASP A 171 -2.48 -2.89 -8.68
C ASP A 171 -2.37 -1.48 -9.28
N TYR A 172 -2.79 -0.46 -8.54
CA TYR A 172 -2.76 0.91 -9.01
C TYR A 172 -1.33 1.39 -9.28
N TYR A 173 -0.42 1.23 -8.32
CA TYR A 173 0.94 1.74 -8.43
C TYR A 173 1.83 0.93 -9.40
N VAL A 174 1.61 -0.37 -9.52
CA VAL A 174 2.25 -1.20 -10.55
C VAL A 174 1.91 -0.70 -11.96
N ASN A 175 0.63 -0.38 -12.20
CA ASN A 175 0.22 0.17 -13.48
C ASN A 175 0.77 1.59 -13.72
N THR A 176 0.87 2.41 -12.69
CA THR A 176 1.47 3.75 -12.76
C THR A 176 2.98 3.66 -13.05
N LEU A 177 3.70 2.78 -12.34
CA LEU A 177 5.14 2.60 -12.51
C LEU A 177 5.51 1.89 -13.83
N ALA A 178 4.60 1.15 -14.45
CA ALA A 178 4.87 0.43 -15.69
C ALA A 178 5.32 1.35 -16.84
N ALA A 179 4.91 2.61 -16.84
CA ALA A 179 5.32 3.62 -17.83
C ALA A 179 6.60 4.36 -17.43
N HIS A 180 7.18 4.11 -16.26
CA HIS A 180 8.36 4.82 -15.79
C HIS A 180 9.61 4.39 -16.58
N PRO A 181 10.47 5.34 -17.06
CA PRO A 181 11.61 5.00 -17.92
C PRO A 181 12.68 4.12 -17.24
N LEU A 182 12.73 4.13 -15.91
CA LEU A 182 13.68 3.34 -15.12
C LEU A 182 13.10 2.01 -14.63
N VAL A 183 11.88 1.64 -15.04
CA VAL A 183 11.24 0.42 -14.54
C VAL A 183 12.01 -0.83 -14.94
N ASN A 184 12.32 -1.68 -13.97
CA ASN A 184 12.87 -2.99 -14.22
C ASN A 184 11.75 -3.92 -14.72
N GLN A 185 11.84 -4.38 -15.96
CA GLN A 185 10.78 -5.17 -16.59
C GLN A 185 10.60 -6.55 -15.94
N GLU A 186 11.66 -7.17 -15.42
CA GLU A 186 11.59 -8.45 -14.71
C GLU A 186 10.86 -8.28 -13.36
N ALA A 187 11.22 -7.24 -12.60
CA ALA A 187 10.56 -6.92 -11.35
C ALA A 187 9.07 -6.56 -11.57
N LEU A 188 8.76 -5.83 -12.64
CA LEU A 188 7.39 -5.50 -13.03
C LEU A 188 6.59 -6.77 -13.37
N ALA A 189 7.16 -7.67 -14.17
CA ALA A 189 6.53 -8.94 -14.52
C ALA A 189 6.29 -9.81 -13.27
N ALA A 190 7.27 -9.90 -12.37
CA ALA A 190 7.14 -10.61 -11.11
C ALA A 190 6.03 -10.02 -10.22
N THR A 191 5.94 -8.69 -10.13
CA THR A 191 4.90 -8.03 -9.33
C THR A 191 3.50 -8.23 -9.94
N ARG A 192 3.37 -8.27 -11.27
CA ARG A 192 2.12 -8.64 -11.94
C ARG A 192 1.75 -10.09 -11.66
N ALA A 193 2.71 -11.01 -11.75
CA ALA A 193 2.51 -12.42 -11.42
C ALA A 193 2.01 -12.61 -9.98
N LEU A 194 2.46 -11.79 -9.02
CA LEU A 194 1.92 -11.77 -7.66
C LEU A 194 0.41 -11.53 -7.65
N LEU A 195 -0.09 -10.56 -8.42
CA LEU A 195 -1.52 -10.23 -8.47
C LEU A 195 -2.34 -11.24 -9.28
N GLU A 196 -1.71 -11.97 -10.21
CA GLU A 196 -2.37 -12.95 -11.11
C GLU A 196 -2.34 -14.38 -10.55
N SER A 197 -1.47 -14.66 -9.59
CA SER A 197 -1.33 -15.99 -8.99
C SER A 197 -2.39 -16.25 -7.93
N ARG A 198 -3.14 -17.35 -8.08
CA ARG A 198 -4.18 -17.77 -7.09
C ARG A 198 -3.58 -18.22 -5.76
N THR A 199 -2.37 -18.75 -5.82
CA THR A 199 -1.67 -19.30 -4.66
C THR A 199 -0.24 -18.75 -4.57
N LEU A 200 0.25 -18.56 -3.36
CA LEU A 200 1.64 -18.28 -3.01
C LEU A 200 2.08 -19.36 -2.02
N ASN A 201 3.21 -20.03 -2.27
CA ASN A 201 3.71 -21.14 -1.43
C ASN A 201 2.63 -22.20 -1.09
N GLY A 202 1.77 -22.52 -2.07
CA GLY A 202 0.68 -23.50 -1.88
C GLY A 202 -0.51 -22.98 -1.06
N GLN A 203 -0.46 -21.77 -0.54
CA GLN A 203 -1.56 -21.14 0.18
C GLN A 203 -2.32 -20.16 -0.72
N ARG A 204 -3.57 -19.88 -0.38
CA ARG A 204 -4.38 -18.91 -1.10
C ARG A 204 -3.74 -17.52 -1.04
N ASN A 205 -3.49 -16.92 -2.20
CA ASN A 205 -2.98 -15.57 -2.28
C ASN A 205 -4.07 -14.54 -1.94
N PRO A 206 -3.94 -13.77 -0.87
CA PRO A 206 -4.93 -12.76 -0.50
C PRO A 206 -4.96 -11.55 -1.43
N LEU A 207 -3.90 -11.35 -2.24
CA LEU A 207 -3.77 -10.26 -3.21
C LEU A 207 -4.25 -10.64 -4.62
N PHE A 208 -4.73 -11.88 -4.82
CA PHE A 208 -5.16 -12.37 -6.13
C PHE A 208 -6.30 -11.54 -6.73
N GLU A 209 -6.07 -10.97 -7.91
CA GLU A 209 -7.04 -10.16 -8.68
C GLU A 209 -7.80 -9.15 -7.80
N PRO A 210 -7.14 -8.15 -7.19
CA PRO A 210 -7.79 -7.21 -6.27
C PRO A 210 -8.77 -6.28 -6.99
N VAL A 211 -8.59 -6.13 -8.30
CA VAL A 211 -9.40 -5.29 -9.21
C VAL A 211 -9.96 -6.17 -10.32
N ARG A 212 -11.15 -5.87 -10.79
CA ARG A 212 -11.79 -6.49 -11.95
C ARG A 212 -12.27 -5.43 -12.93
N THR A 213 -12.38 -5.79 -14.19
CA THR A 213 -13.06 -4.98 -15.19
C THR A 213 -14.56 -5.16 -15.07
N TYR A 214 -15.30 -4.07 -15.22
CA TYR A 214 -16.75 -4.03 -15.19
C TYR A 214 -17.23 -3.08 -16.28
N GLN A 215 -18.18 -3.54 -17.09
CA GLN A 215 -18.85 -2.72 -18.09
C GLN A 215 -20.29 -2.53 -17.65
N PRO A 216 -20.71 -1.28 -17.32
CA PRO A 216 -22.10 -0.98 -16.98
C PRO A 216 -23.02 -1.32 -18.14
N SER A 217 -24.21 -1.85 -17.86
CA SER A 217 -25.22 -2.13 -18.88
C SER A 217 -25.59 -0.85 -19.64
N GLY A 218 -25.49 -0.89 -20.98
CA GLY A 218 -25.78 0.25 -21.85
C GLY A 218 -24.65 1.28 -21.97
N SER A 219 -23.46 1.00 -21.48
CA SER A 219 -22.27 1.83 -21.64
C SER A 219 -21.18 1.09 -22.40
N GLU A 220 -20.46 1.80 -23.28
CA GLU A 220 -19.22 1.28 -23.90
C GLU A 220 -17.99 1.43 -23.00
N GLU A 221 -18.12 2.18 -21.90
CA GLU A 221 -17.02 2.44 -20.99
C GLU A 221 -16.71 1.21 -20.12
N VAL A 222 -15.48 0.73 -20.16
CA VAL A 222 -14.99 -0.33 -19.28
C VAL A 222 -14.36 0.31 -18.05
N LYS A 223 -14.93 0.06 -16.89
CA LYS A 223 -14.42 0.56 -15.59
C LYS A 223 -13.61 -0.50 -14.89
N ARG A 224 -12.56 -0.06 -14.21
CA ARG A 224 -11.80 -0.89 -13.27
C ARG A 224 -12.37 -0.68 -11.87
N VAL A 225 -12.96 -1.72 -11.31
CA VAL A 225 -13.57 -1.67 -9.97
C VAL A 225 -12.88 -2.65 -9.02
N ARG A 226 -12.87 -2.32 -7.75
CA ARG A 226 -12.32 -3.21 -6.72
C ARG A 226 -13.14 -4.48 -6.62
N LYS A 227 -12.49 -5.60 -6.31
CA LYS A 227 -13.17 -6.89 -6.11
C LYS A 227 -14.05 -6.88 -4.85
N LEU A 228 -13.61 -6.19 -3.79
CA LEU A 228 -14.33 -6.04 -2.53
C LEU A 228 -14.49 -4.57 -2.14
N CYS A 229 -15.61 -4.26 -1.50
CA CYS A 229 -15.90 -2.94 -0.99
C CYS A 229 -14.99 -2.61 0.22
N CYS A 230 -14.55 -1.34 0.31
CA CYS A 230 -13.79 -0.82 1.44
C CYS A 230 -14.65 -0.34 2.61
N LEU A 231 -15.94 -0.61 2.61
CA LEU A 231 -16.91 -0.25 3.65
C LEU A 231 -17.10 1.26 3.89
N ARG A 232 -16.44 2.13 3.10
CA ARG A 232 -16.48 3.59 3.25
C ARG A 232 -17.91 4.14 3.35
N TYR A 233 -18.85 3.54 2.63
CA TYR A 233 -20.26 3.95 2.59
C TYR A 233 -21.01 3.79 3.91
N LEU A 234 -20.41 3.08 4.91
CA LEU A 234 -20.98 2.93 6.25
C LEU A 234 -20.78 4.19 7.12
N LEU A 235 -19.95 5.13 6.69
CA LEU A 235 -19.79 6.43 7.32
C LEU A 235 -20.63 7.47 6.57
N ASP A 236 -21.35 8.32 7.31
CA ASP A 236 -22.29 9.29 6.74
C ASP A 236 -21.59 10.39 5.93
N GLU A 237 -20.35 10.68 6.29
CA GLU A 237 -19.52 11.70 5.66
C GLU A 237 -19.04 11.32 4.25
N PHE A 238 -19.22 10.05 3.83
CA PHE A 238 -18.65 9.58 2.58
C PHE A 238 -19.68 8.97 1.64
N ASP A 239 -19.48 9.27 0.36
CA ASP A 239 -20.05 8.51 -0.73
C ASP A 239 -19.25 7.23 -1.04
N VAL A 240 -19.74 6.39 -1.97
CA VAL A 240 -18.97 5.28 -2.51
C VAL A 240 -17.69 5.80 -3.17
N CYS A 241 -16.63 5.00 -3.16
CA CYS A 241 -15.38 5.37 -3.83
C CYS A 241 -15.51 5.23 -5.37
N GLY A 242 -14.70 5.97 -6.13
CA GLY A 242 -14.78 5.99 -7.60
C GLY A 242 -14.55 4.65 -8.30
N ASN A 243 -13.89 3.68 -7.62
CA ASN A 243 -13.70 2.31 -8.10
C ASN A 243 -14.50 1.30 -7.26
N CYS A 244 -15.66 1.71 -6.73
CA CYS A 244 -16.48 0.89 -5.85
C CYS A 244 -17.16 -0.25 -6.62
N PRO A 245 -17.10 -1.51 -6.13
CA PRO A 245 -17.85 -2.61 -6.73
C PRO A 245 -19.36 -2.51 -6.52
N LEU A 246 -19.80 -1.56 -5.70
CA LEU A 246 -21.18 -1.31 -5.31
C LEU A 246 -21.78 -0.10 -6.03
N GLU A 247 -21.11 0.46 -7.02
CA GLU A 247 -21.62 1.55 -7.84
C GLU A 247 -22.96 1.15 -8.48
N GLY A 248 -23.96 2.03 -8.39
CA GLY A 248 -25.32 1.76 -8.91
C GLY A 248 -26.25 0.97 -7.96
N CYS A 249 -25.82 0.63 -6.77
CA CYS A 249 -26.68 -0.03 -5.79
C CYS A 249 -27.20 0.95 -4.72
N ASP A 250 -28.48 0.84 -4.38
CA ASP A 250 -29.14 1.69 -3.39
C ASP A 250 -28.42 1.63 -2.01
N ARG A 251 -27.97 2.80 -1.55
CA ARG A 251 -27.27 3.00 -0.28
C ARG A 251 -28.11 2.64 0.94
N GLN A 252 -29.40 3.01 0.90
CA GLN A 252 -30.28 2.86 2.08
C GLN A 252 -30.65 1.40 2.33
N ALA A 253 -30.78 0.60 1.29
CA ALA A 253 -31.05 -0.83 1.39
C ALA A 253 -29.89 -1.62 2.03
N ARG A 254 -28.64 -1.12 1.93
CA ARG A 254 -27.44 -1.81 2.44
C ARG A 254 -27.04 -1.49 3.87
N ARG A 255 -27.51 -0.37 4.42
CA ARG A 255 -27.27 -0.01 5.83
C ARG A 255 -28.16 -0.80 6.79
N LYS A 256 -29.20 -1.45 6.29
CA LYS A 256 -30.19 -2.19 7.08
C LYS A 256 -29.95 -3.71 7.15
N GLY A 257 -28.91 -4.22 6.51
CA GLY A 257 -28.49 -5.62 6.54
C GLY A 257 -27.08 -5.78 7.15
#